data_abddc68ab53ca44ad6465d4c45e076f9
#
_entry.id   abddc68ab53ca44ad6465d4c45e076f9
#
_cell.length_a   1.000
_cell.length_b   1.000
_cell.length_c   1.000
_cell.angle_alpha   90.00
_cell.angle_beta   90.00
_cell.angle_gamma   90.00
#
_symmetry.space_group_name_H-M   'P 1'
#
loop_
_entity.id
_entity.type
_entity.pdbx_description
1 polymer ?
#
loop_
_entity_poly.entity_id
_entity_poly.type
_entity_poly.pdbx_seq_one_letter_code
_entity_poly.pdbx_strand_id
1 'polypeptide(L)'
;MHLNEAAEVQDLRVEIDGRALVGGVSLRVPPGQITALIGASGSGKTTTGLALLHEYPPGARVTGEVRVPHTLVGYVPQHPATVLNPARPVAALLQDIARTQVRHLPRRARRSEIRHRILRALAQARLHDGEALLHRYPHQLSGGQQQRVVLAQALLTGAGILVADEPTTGQDAVTKQQVAEQLAAVAREGIAVLLLSHDLEVVRTLADHVHVLRTGRIVESGTPDQLWSHPQHSWTRALLTPAASTEPPESALVQSTDAETPADDTPSRPAAAEAVLQVRNLTAHHGGSTVLRTPELLLPPGCSAVVGRSGSGKTTLARCLAGLHRSYDGEILLDGVALPRSLRDRTREQLAAVQYVFQDARAAFDEHRPVLDQVARTAVRLRAVPRTEALTEAERTLSTLGLPGDLIRRRPTELSGGELQRAALARALLARPRVLICDEITSGQDAVTRRSLCTLLADLVRTHPDLSLVLITHDRDTATLATRIAVLDDGHLIEQGPAAQLLTAPQHPLTAALLQPAPEVGVTVPMRR
;
A
#
# COMPACT_ATOMS: atom_id res chain seq x y z
N MET A 1 -8.13 39.52 -7.73
CA MET A 1 -7.96 40.03 -6.37
C MET A 1 -8.92 39.31 -5.42
N HIS A 2 -8.92 37.95 -5.38
CA HIS A 2 -9.72 37.11 -4.47
C HIS A 2 -9.02 35.76 -4.19
N LEU A 3 -7.69 35.74 -4.21
CA LEU A 3 -6.90 34.52 -3.95
C LEU A 3 -6.67 34.21 -2.46
N ASN A 4 -7.36 34.91 -1.55
CA ASN A 4 -7.06 34.83 -0.10
C ASN A 4 -8.19 34.24 0.76
N GLU A 5 -9.21 33.67 0.14
CA GLU A 5 -10.31 33.02 0.90
C GLU A 5 -10.06 31.52 0.99
N ALA A 6 -10.18 31.00 2.22
CA ALA A 6 -10.09 29.56 2.49
C ALA A 6 -11.34 28.84 1.98
N ALA A 7 -11.20 27.61 1.50
CA ALA A 7 -12.36 26.73 1.39
C ALA A 7 -12.83 26.31 2.79
N GLU A 8 -14.14 26.28 2.99
CA GLU A 8 -14.75 25.97 4.29
C GLU A 8 -15.84 24.91 4.14
N VAL A 9 -15.83 23.98 5.05
CA VAL A 9 -16.90 23.01 5.26
C VAL A 9 -17.46 23.24 6.65
N GLN A 10 -18.79 23.44 6.78
CA GLN A 10 -19.45 23.73 8.04
C GLN A 10 -20.60 22.73 8.29
N ASP A 11 -20.51 21.99 9.39
CA ASP A 11 -21.48 20.98 9.85
C ASP A 11 -21.95 20.03 8.75
N LEU A 12 -21.02 19.60 7.88
CA LEU A 12 -21.35 18.70 6.76
C LEU A 12 -21.85 17.36 7.28
N ARG A 13 -23.02 16.98 6.82
CA ARG A 13 -23.64 15.66 7.05
C ARG A 13 -23.99 15.02 5.74
N VAL A 14 -23.57 13.78 5.57
CA VAL A 14 -23.90 12.97 4.39
C VAL A 14 -24.42 11.63 4.87
N GLU A 15 -25.63 11.29 4.47
CA GLU A 15 -26.35 10.08 4.90
C GLU A 15 -26.87 9.32 3.68
N ILE A 16 -26.74 8.00 3.69
CA ILE A 16 -27.30 7.09 2.68
C ILE A 16 -28.04 5.97 3.41
N ASP A 17 -29.29 5.73 3.03
CA ASP A 17 -30.14 4.65 3.55
C ASP A 17 -30.19 4.61 5.10
N GLY A 18 -30.24 5.80 5.74
CA GLY A 18 -30.25 5.94 7.19
C GLY A 18 -28.88 5.75 7.87
N ARG A 19 -27.80 5.51 7.10
CA ARG A 19 -26.45 5.40 7.61
C ARG A 19 -25.67 6.69 7.37
N ALA A 20 -25.19 7.31 8.44
CA ALA A 20 -24.34 8.49 8.34
C ALA A 20 -22.93 8.09 7.85
N LEU A 21 -22.50 8.64 6.72
CA LEU A 21 -21.13 8.57 6.22
C LEU A 21 -20.28 9.70 6.79
N VAL A 22 -20.87 10.92 6.90
CA VAL A 22 -20.28 12.11 7.52
C VAL A 22 -21.32 12.68 8.47
N GLY A 23 -20.93 12.98 9.69
CA GLY A 23 -21.85 13.30 10.80
C GLY A 23 -21.58 14.65 11.49
N GLY A 24 -21.39 15.72 10.73
CA GLY A 24 -21.16 17.08 11.27
C GLY A 24 -19.67 17.44 11.24
N VAL A 25 -19.05 17.35 10.05
CA VAL A 25 -17.66 17.75 9.84
C VAL A 25 -17.56 19.24 9.55
N SER A 26 -16.66 19.93 10.25
CA SER A 26 -16.29 21.32 9.97
C SER A 26 -14.78 21.43 9.85
N LEU A 27 -14.29 21.98 8.73
CA LEU A 27 -12.86 22.20 8.48
C LEU A 27 -12.63 23.40 7.54
N ARG A 28 -11.40 23.92 7.55
CA ARG A 28 -10.95 24.99 6.65
C ARG A 28 -9.70 24.54 5.91
N VAL A 29 -9.58 24.97 4.65
CA VAL A 29 -8.41 24.70 3.81
C VAL A 29 -7.88 26.04 3.29
N PRO A 30 -6.92 26.64 4.02
CA PRO A 30 -6.38 27.96 3.65
C PRO A 30 -5.48 27.89 2.43
N PRO A 31 -5.43 28.94 1.59
CA PRO A 31 -4.51 29.04 0.46
C PRO A 31 -3.04 28.89 0.89
N GLY A 32 -2.27 28.14 0.14
CA GLY A 32 -0.85 27.95 0.39
C GLY A 32 -0.51 27.05 1.58
N GLN A 33 -1.51 26.40 2.16
CA GLN A 33 -1.35 25.48 3.29
C GLN A 33 -1.84 24.08 2.92
N ILE A 34 -1.33 23.09 3.64
CA ILE A 34 -1.75 21.69 3.55
C ILE A 34 -2.57 21.35 4.81
N THR A 35 -3.88 21.20 4.63
CA THR A 35 -4.76 20.67 5.67
C THR A 35 -4.91 19.17 5.46
N ALA A 36 -4.55 18.37 6.46
CA ALA A 36 -4.70 16.91 6.38
C ALA A 36 -5.95 16.42 7.11
N LEU A 37 -6.63 15.45 6.53
CA LEU A 37 -7.71 14.71 7.16
C LEU A 37 -7.30 13.24 7.27
N ILE A 38 -7.03 12.80 8.51
CA ILE A 38 -6.56 11.43 8.80
C ILE A 38 -7.65 10.61 9.50
N GLY A 39 -7.57 9.29 9.37
CA GLY A 39 -8.52 8.37 10.01
C GLY A 39 -8.51 6.99 9.34
N ALA A 40 -9.20 6.03 9.97
CA ALA A 40 -9.33 4.68 9.45
C ALA A 40 -10.04 4.64 8.08
N SER A 41 -9.89 3.53 7.36
CA SER A 41 -10.66 3.26 6.15
C SER A 41 -12.17 3.30 6.45
N GLY A 42 -12.95 3.94 5.59
CA GLY A 42 -14.39 4.11 5.80
C GLY A 42 -14.78 5.16 6.84
N SER A 43 -13.85 5.97 7.36
CA SER A 43 -14.18 7.04 8.32
C SER A 43 -14.87 8.26 7.71
N GLY A 44 -15.01 8.35 6.38
CA GLY A 44 -15.66 9.46 5.68
C GLY A 44 -14.69 10.48 5.05
N LYS A 45 -13.38 10.22 5.00
CA LYS A 45 -12.37 11.14 4.41
C LYS A 45 -12.68 11.51 2.97
N THR A 46 -12.78 10.50 2.09
CA THR A 46 -13.08 10.70 0.66
C THR A 46 -14.39 11.44 0.45
N THR A 47 -15.45 11.08 1.18
CA THR A 47 -16.76 11.77 1.11
C THR A 47 -16.63 13.23 1.51
N THR A 48 -15.85 13.53 2.54
CA THR A 48 -15.60 14.92 2.98
C THR A 48 -14.77 15.69 1.94
N GLY A 49 -13.77 15.06 1.33
CA GLY A 49 -12.97 15.68 0.27
C GLY A 49 -13.77 15.97 -1.01
N LEU A 50 -14.59 15.01 -1.45
CA LEU A 50 -15.46 15.15 -2.63
C LEU A 50 -16.54 16.22 -2.42
N ALA A 51 -16.94 16.51 -1.17
CA ALA A 51 -17.88 17.59 -0.88
C ALA A 51 -17.36 18.97 -1.35
N LEU A 52 -16.04 19.21 -1.39
CA LEU A 52 -15.46 20.42 -1.96
C LEU A 52 -15.66 20.54 -3.48
N LEU A 53 -15.89 19.41 -4.15
CA LEU A 53 -16.26 19.35 -5.57
C LEU A 53 -17.79 19.36 -5.76
N HIS A 54 -18.56 19.41 -4.67
CA HIS A 54 -20.01 19.20 -4.66
C HIS A 54 -20.40 17.82 -5.24
N GLU A 55 -19.53 16.83 -5.14
CA GLU A 55 -19.76 15.45 -5.55
C GLU A 55 -20.17 14.60 -4.33
N TYR A 56 -21.30 13.92 -4.44
CA TYR A 56 -21.85 13.09 -3.39
C TYR A 56 -22.29 11.74 -3.96
N PRO A 57 -22.27 10.67 -3.14
CA PRO A 57 -22.77 9.38 -3.59
C PRO A 57 -24.24 9.45 -4.03
N PRO A 58 -24.65 8.68 -5.04
CA PRO A 58 -26.04 8.65 -5.49
C PRO A 58 -27.02 8.34 -4.35
N GLY A 59 -28.11 9.11 -4.25
CA GLY A 59 -29.11 8.94 -3.19
C GLY A 59 -28.73 9.51 -1.82
N ALA A 60 -27.58 10.18 -1.70
CA ALA A 60 -27.18 10.77 -0.44
C ALA A 60 -28.05 11.97 -0.05
N ARG A 61 -28.47 12.02 1.22
CA ARG A 61 -29.03 13.21 1.85
C ARG A 61 -27.88 14.03 2.42
N VAL A 62 -27.74 15.27 1.95
CA VAL A 62 -26.66 16.18 2.33
C VAL A 62 -27.22 17.38 3.08
N THR A 63 -26.60 17.73 4.20
CA THR A 63 -26.90 18.96 4.98
C THR A 63 -25.59 19.58 5.44
N GLY A 64 -25.64 20.86 5.89
CA GLY A 64 -24.47 21.67 6.17
C GLY A 64 -24.12 22.58 5.01
N GLU A 65 -23.03 23.29 5.11
CA GLU A 65 -22.61 24.26 4.10
C GLU A 65 -21.18 23.98 3.62
N VAL A 66 -20.97 24.04 2.30
CA VAL A 66 -19.65 23.95 1.68
C VAL A 66 -19.42 25.23 0.87
N ARG A 67 -18.46 26.01 1.31
CA ARG A 67 -18.06 27.27 0.65
C ARG A 67 -16.72 27.06 -0.05
N VAL A 68 -16.74 27.15 -1.35
CA VAL A 68 -15.53 27.12 -2.17
C VAL A 68 -15.37 28.52 -2.77
N PRO A 69 -14.21 29.19 -2.60
CA PRO A 69 -13.93 30.44 -3.30
C PRO A 69 -14.14 30.29 -4.80
N HIS A 70 -14.30 31.41 -5.54
CA HIS A 70 -14.50 31.41 -6.99
C HIS A 70 -13.27 30.88 -7.75
N THR A 71 -12.87 29.63 -7.45
CA THR A 71 -11.77 28.92 -8.06
C THR A 71 -12.18 27.48 -8.35
N LEU A 72 -11.44 26.82 -9.22
CA LEU A 72 -11.66 25.40 -9.51
C LEU A 72 -11.02 24.54 -8.42
N VAL A 73 -11.64 23.41 -8.14
CA VAL A 73 -11.11 22.36 -7.27
C VAL A 73 -10.56 21.24 -8.16
N GLY A 74 -9.28 20.94 -8.00
CA GLY A 74 -8.64 19.78 -8.62
C GLY A 74 -8.75 18.55 -7.69
N TYR A 75 -8.91 17.38 -8.27
CA TYR A 75 -8.97 16.12 -7.53
C TYR A 75 -7.94 15.12 -8.04
N VAL A 76 -7.15 14.57 -7.13
CA VAL A 76 -6.21 13.48 -7.39
C VAL A 76 -6.71 12.26 -6.63
N PRO A 77 -7.28 11.25 -7.32
CA PRO A 77 -7.85 10.08 -6.68
C PRO A 77 -6.78 9.08 -6.21
N GLN A 78 -7.18 8.19 -5.31
CA GLN A 78 -6.37 7.10 -4.78
C GLN A 78 -5.81 6.18 -5.89
N HIS A 79 -6.61 5.93 -6.94
CA HIS A 79 -6.23 5.08 -8.07
C HIS A 79 -6.15 5.89 -9.37
N PRO A 80 -4.98 6.42 -9.75
CA PRO A 80 -4.84 7.26 -10.95
C PRO A 80 -5.28 6.59 -12.25
N ALA A 81 -5.13 5.27 -12.34
CA ALA A 81 -5.53 4.49 -13.50
C ALA A 81 -7.04 4.57 -13.82
N THR A 82 -7.88 4.87 -12.81
CA THR A 82 -9.35 4.93 -12.98
C THR A 82 -9.81 6.19 -13.71
N VAL A 83 -9.02 7.26 -13.68
CA VAL A 83 -9.36 8.55 -14.32
C VAL A 83 -8.62 8.78 -15.64
N LEU A 84 -7.57 8.01 -15.91
CA LEU A 84 -6.83 8.08 -17.16
C LEU A 84 -7.47 7.15 -18.20
N ASN A 85 -8.04 7.69 -19.27
CA ASN A 85 -8.57 6.87 -20.35
C ASN A 85 -7.45 6.05 -21.00
N PRO A 86 -7.45 4.70 -20.89
CA PRO A 86 -6.35 3.86 -21.36
C PRO A 86 -6.18 3.83 -22.88
N ALA A 87 -7.21 4.22 -23.65
CA ALA A 87 -7.20 4.26 -25.10
C ALA A 87 -6.67 5.58 -25.67
N ARG A 88 -6.27 6.53 -24.80
CA ARG A 88 -5.80 7.87 -25.25
C ARG A 88 -4.38 8.13 -24.77
N PRO A 89 -3.50 8.67 -25.62
CA PRO A 89 -2.16 9.07 -25.21
C PRO A 89 -2.24 10.27 -24.24
N VAL A 90 -1.22 10.42 -23.40
CA VAL A 90 -1.11 11.49 -22.39
C VAL A 90 -1.31 12.87 -23.02
N ALA A 91 -0.74 13.12 -24.21
CA ALA A 91 -0.92 14.37 -24.94
C ALA A 91 -2.40 14.72 -25.16
N ALA A 92 -3.21 13.74 -25.58
CA ALA A 92 -4.62 13.99 -25.87
C ALA A 92 -5.41 14.30 -24.58
N LEU A 93 -5.09 13.59 -23.48
CA LEU A 93 -5.72 13.82 -22.18
C LEU A 93 -5.47 15.26 -21.67
N LEU A 94 -4.21 15.72 -21.77
CA LEU A 94 -3.84 17.07 -21.32
C LEU A 94 -4.32 18.17 -22.29
N GLN A 95 -4.30 17.90 -23.61
CA GLN A 95 -4.75 18.87 -24.62
C GLN A 95 -6.23 19.23 -24.47
N ASP A 96 -7.09 18.30 -24.10
CA ASP A 96 -8.52 18.58 -23.93
C ASP A 96 -8.74 19.63 -22.83
N ILE A 97 -8.03 19.51 -21.72
CA ILE A 97 -8.08 20.47 -20.61
C ILE A 97 -7.49 21.81 -21.06
N ALA A 98 -6.28 21.79 -21.64
CA ALA A 98 -5.60 23.02 -22.08
C ALA A 98 -6.39 23.80 -23.13
N ARG A 99 -7.10 23.10 -24.04
CA ARG A 99 -7.95 23.76 -25.07
C ARG A 99 -9.07 24.59 -24.47
N THR A 100 -9.66 24.14 -23.37
CA THR A 100 -10.73 24.90 -22.68
C THR A 100 -10.20 26.21 -22.13
N GLN A 101 -8.97 26.19 -21.60
CA GLN A 101 -8.31 27.33 -20.95
C GLN A 101 -7.87 28.43 -21.95
N VAL A 102 -7.65 28.10 -23.21
CA VAL A 102 -7.13 29.04 -24.21
C VAL A 102 -8.18 29.52 -25.22
N ARG A 103 -9.47 29.22 -25.01
CA ARG A 103 -10.55 29.59 -25.94
C ARG A 103 -10.62 31.10 -26.20
N HIS A 104 -10.27 31.94 -25.24
CA HIS A 104 -10.25 33.40 -25.30
C HIS A 104 -9.11 33.94 -26.15
N LEU A 105 -8.06 33.16 -26.45
CA LEU A 105 -6.90 33.59 -27.23
C LEU A 105 -7.16 33.53 -28.74
N PRO A 106 -6.45 34.37 -29.55
CA PRO A 106 -6.48 34.28 -31.01
C PRO A 106 -6.02 32.90 -31.51
N ARG A 107 -6.64 32.39 -32.57
CA ARG A 107 -6.37 31.05 -33.12
C ARG A 107 -4.87 30.76 -33.34
N ARG A 108 -4.11 31.79 -33.79
CA ARG A 108 -2.65 31.66 -34.03
C ARG A 108 -1.86 31.33 -32.76
N ALA A 109 -2.24 31.88 -31.63
CA ALA A 109 -1.54 31.71 -30.35
C ALA A 109 -1.93 30.41 -29.61
N ARG A 110 -3.09 29.84 -29.90
CA ARG A 110 -3.65 28.71 -29.13
C ARG A 110 -2.74 27.48 -29.10
N ARG A 111 -2.15 27.10 -30.24
CA ARG A 111 -1.32 25.89 -30.34
C ARG A 111 -0.05 25.98 -29.50
N SER A 112 0.62 27.13 -29.57
CA SER A 112 1.82 27.40 -28.77
C SER A 112 1.49 27.43 -27.26
N GLU A 113 0.42 28.14 -26.90
CA GLU A 113 -0.01 28.29 -25.52
C GLU A 113 -0.47 26.97 -24.91
N ILE A 114 -1.21 26.11 -25.62
CA ILE A 114 -1.57 24.76 -25.20
C ILE A 114 -0.32 23.98 -24.85
N ARG A 115 0.68 23.95 -25.75
CA ARG A 115 1.93 23.24 -25.51
C ARG A 115 2.66 23.78 -24.27
N HIS A 116 2.77 25.09 -24.17
CA HIS A 116 3.41 25.76 -23.04
C HIS A 116 2.76 25.37 -21.69
N ARG A 117 1.42 25.45 -21.59
CA ARG A 117 0.67 25.09 -20.39
C ARG A 117 0.83 23.63 -20.02
N ILE A 118 0.78 22.72 -21.00
CA ILE A 118 0.98 21.29 -20.78
C ILE A 118 2.38 21.04 -20.21
N LEU A 119 3.42 21.57 -20.84
CA LEU A 119 4.80 21.36 -20.39
C LEU A 119 5.04 21.97 -18.99
N ARG A 120 4.44 23.15 -18.73
CA ARG A 120 4.49 23.76 -17.40
C ARG A 120 3.81 22.86 -16.35
N ALA A 121 2.62 22.35 -16.60
CA ALA A 121 1.90 21.48 -15.67
C ALA A 121 2.65 20.16 -15.43
N LEU A 122 3.26 19.58 -16.46
CA LEU A 122 4.12 18.38 -16.31
C LEU A 122 5.38 18.70 -15.50
N ALA A 123 5.99 19.85 -15.69
CA ALA A 123 7.15 20.28 -14.90
C ALA A 123 6.78 20.51 -13.43
N GLN A 124 5.63 21.17 -13.15
CA GLN A 124 5.09 21.33 -11.80
C GLN A 124 4.81 19.97 -11.12
N ALA A 125 4.31 18.99 -11.89
CA ALA A 125 4.16 17.63 -11.44
C ALA A 125 5.49 16.83 -11.42
N ARG A 126 6.65 17.48 -11.60
CA ARG A 126 8.01 16.87 -11.64
C ARG A 126 8.15 15.70 -12.62
N LEU A 127 7.50 15.80 -13.77
CA LEU A 127 7.70 14.92 -14.92
C LEU A 127 8.74 15.59 -15.86
N HIS A 128 10.03 15.43 -15.55
CA HIS A 128 11.12 16.08 -16.27
C HIS A 128 11.21 15.64 -17.74
N ASP A 129 10.89 14.37 -18.03
CA ASP A 129 10.81 13.82 -19.39
C ASP A 129 9.43 14.02 -20.03
N GLY A 130 8.73 15.10 -19.67
CA GLY A 130 7.33 15.34 -20.05
C GLY A 130 7.06 15.21 -21.55
N GLU A 131 7.98 15.66 -22.42
CA GLU A 131 7.81 15.52 -23.88
C GLU A 131 7.81 14.07 -24.35
N ALA A 132 8.69 13.23 -23.80
CA ALA A 132 8.74 11.80 -24.14
C ALA A 132 7.49 11.04 -23.66
N LEU A 133 6.89 11.50 -22.56
CA LEU A 133 5.68 10.88 -21.99
C LEU A 133 4.41 11.24 -22.77
N LEU A 134 4.39 12.36 -23.49
CA LEU A 134 3.20 12.80 -24.23
C LEU A 134 2.69 11.77 -25.24
N HIS A 135 3.56 10.97 -25.82
CA HIS A 135 3.22 9.96 -26.82
C HIS A 135 2.84 8.60 -26.21
N ARG A 136 3.04 8.43 -24.90
CA ARG A 136 2.72 7.16 -24.20
C ARG A 136 1.25 7.11 -23.83
N TYR A 137 0.75 5.88 -23.74
CA TYR A 137 -0.57 5.55 -23.18
C TYR A 137 -0.47 5.31 -21.67
N PRO A 138 -1.56 5.49 -20.91
CA PRO A 138 -1.56 5.26 -19.46
C PRO A 138 -0.97 3.91 -19.03
N HIS A 139 -1.28 2.83 -19.72
CA HIS A 139 -0.77 1.48 -19.44
C HIS A 139 0.74 1.32 -19.67
N GLN A 140 1.40 2.27 -20.34
CA GLN A 140 2.85 2.31 -20.57
C GLN A 140 3.60 3.14 -19.51
N LEU A 141 2.87 3.71 -18.55
CA LEU A 141 3.41 4.53 -17.46
C LEU A 141 3.47 3.70 -16.18
N SER A 142 4.50 3.96 -15.35
CA SER A 142 4.51 3.45 -13.98
C SER A 142 3.38 4.10 -13.15
N GLY A 143 2.97 3.46 -12.05
CA GLY A 143 1.92 4.00 -11.16
C GLY A 143 2.24 5.43 -10.69
N GLY A 144 3.48 5.71 -10.31
CA GLY A 144 3.92 7.05 -9.93
C GLY A 144 3.91 8.05 -11.10
N GLN A 145 4.19 7.62 -12.34
CA GLN A 145 4.04 8.48 -13.51
C GLN A 145 2.57 8.77 -13.82
N GLN A 146 1.69 7.78 -13.71
CA GLN A 146 0.24 7.98 -13.87
C GLN A 146 -0.30 9.00 -12.88
N GLN A 147 0.10 8.89 -11.61
CA GLN A 147 -0.31 9.82 -10.56
C GLN A 147 0.16 11.25 -10.83
N ARG A 148 1.40 11.42 -11.29
CA ARG A 148 1.92 12.74 -11.68
C ARG A 148 1.22 13.32 -12.90
N VAL A 149 0.79 12.49 -13.85
CA VAL A 149 -0.04 12.93 -14.98
C VAL A 149 -1.40 13.41 -14.49
N VAL A 150 -2.03 12.69 -13.53
CA VAL A 150 -3.32 13.14 -12.94
C VAL A 150 -3.13 14.45 -12.16
N LEU A 151 -2.05 14.59 -11.40
CA LEU A 151 -1.72 15.85 -10.74
C LEU A 151 -1.52 16.98 -11.78
N ALA A 152 -0.81 16.71 -12.87
CA ALA A 152 -0.64 17.68 -13.96
C ALA A 152 -2.00 18.06 -14.59
N GLN A 153 -2.95 17.12 -14.74
CA GLN A 153 -4.31 17.43 -15.19
C GLN A 153 -5.01 18.39 -14.22
N ALA A 154 -4.95 18.13 -12.90
CA ALA A 154 -5.54 18.98 -11.89
C ALA A 154 -4.92 20.40 -11.90
N LEU A 155 -3.59 20.51 -11.98
CA LEU A 155 -2.89 21.81 -12.07
C LEU A 155 -3.21 22.54 -13.37
N LEU A 156 -3.33 21.81 -14.47
CA LEU A 156 -3.64 22.37 -15.78
C LEU A 156 -5.03 23.01 -15.84
N THR A 157 -5.98 22.59 -14.99
CA THR A 157 -7.28 23.26 -14.88
C THR A 157 -7.18 24.68 -14.33
N GLY A 158 -6.08 25.04 -13.67
CA GLY A 158 -5.94 26.29 -12.93
C GLY A 158 -6.61 26.24 -11.55
N ALA A 159 -6.71 25.06 -10.96
CA ALA A 159 -7.30 24.86 -9.65
C ALA A 159 -6.57 25.68 -8.57
N GLY A 160 -7.31 26.41 -7.75
CA GLY A 160 -6.80 27.09 -6.56
C GLY A 160 -6.87 26.21 -5.30
N ILE A 161 -7.58 25.10 -5.39
CA ILE A 161 -7.70 24.08 -4.34
C ILE A 161 -7.41 22.72 -4.94
N LEU A 162 -6.62 21.91 -4.26
CA LEU A 162 -6.30 20.54 -4.63
C LEU A 162 -6.75 19.58 -3.53
N VAL A 163 -7.61 18.65 -3.84
CA VAL A 163 -7.94 17.50 -2.98
C VAL A 163 -7.09 16.32 -3.44
N ALA A 164 -6.20 15.84 -2.58
CA ALA A 164 -5.34 14.69 -2.82
C ALA A 164 -5.81 13.52 -1.95
N ASP A 165 -6.45 12.52 -2.57
CA ASP A 165 -7.03 11.38 -1.87
C ASP A 165 -6.06 10.21 -1.88
N GLU A 166 -5.47 9.91 -0.72
CA GLU A 166 -4.54 8.81 -0.49
C GLU A 166 -3.38 8.77 -1.51
N PRO A 167 -2.68 9.88 -1.78
CA PRO A 167 -1.75 10.00 -2.90
C PRO A 167 -0.49 9.15 -2.77
N THR A 168 -0.20 8.58 -1.60
CA THR A 168 1.00 7.77 -1.32
C THR A 168 0.69 6.29 -1.13
N THR A 169 -0.57 5.89 -1.26
CA THR A 169 -0.99 4.50 -1.03
C THR A 169 -0.37 3.54 -2.04
N GLY A 170 0.21 2.45 -1.53
CA GLY A 170 0.85 1.41 -2.37
C GLY A 170 2.18 1.83 -2.99
N GLN A 171 2.79 2.93 -2.54
CA GLN A 171 4.07 3.41 -3.03
C GLN A 171 5.21 3.08 -2.05
N ASP A 172 6.40 2.86 -2.60
CA ASP A 172 7.63 2.70 -1.82
C ASP A 172 8.08 4.03 -1.18
N ALA A 173 8.95 3.97 -0.17
CA ALA A 173 9.39 5.13 0.60
C ALA A 173 9.98 6.26 -0.26
N VAL A 174 10.74 5.93 -1.31
CA VAL A 174 11.35 6.92 -2.20
C VAL A 174 10.29 7.65 -3.02
N THR A 175 9.33 6.91 -3.56
CA THR A 175 8.22 7.49 -4.34
C THR A 175 7.28 8.31 -3.45
N LYS A 176 7.00 7.86 -2.21
CA LYS A 176 6.23 8.62 -1.22
C LYS A 176 6.86 9.98 -0.92
N GLN A 177 8.17 10.01 -0.70
CA GLN A 177 8.90 11.26 -0.48
C GLN A 177 8.79 12.21 -1.68
N GLN A 178 8.91 11.69 -2.90
CA GLN A 178 8.75 12.51 -4.12
C GLN A 178 7.34 13.12 -4.23
N VAL A 179 6.29 12.36 -3.92
CA VAL A 179 4.90 12.85 -3.90
C VAL A 179 4.72 13.92 -2.81
N ALA A 180 5.29 13.69 -1.63
CA ALA A 180 5.27 14.64 -0.54
C ALA A 180 5.90 16.00 -0.94
N GLU A 181 7.09 15.95 -1.53
CA GLU A 181 7.77 17.15 -2.03
C GLU A 181 6.99 17.89 -3.13
N GLN A 182 6.24 17.13 -3.96
CA GLN A 182 5.38 17.72 -5.01
C GLN A 182 4.20 18.48 -4.40
N LEU A 183 3.50 17.87 -3.43
CA LEU A 183 2.37 18.51 -2.76
C LEU A 183 2.83 19.77 -1.99
N ALA A 184 3.98 19.70 -1.33
CA ALA A 184 4.60 20.87 -0.69
C ALA A 184 4.95 21.97 -1.71
N ALA A 185 5.41 21.62 -2.91
CA ALA A 185 5.69 22.60 -3.97
C ALA A 185 4.40 23.26 -4.47
N VAL A 186 3.34 22.49 -4.66
CA VAL A 186 2.02 22.99 -5.08
C VAL A 186 1.45 23.96 -4.03
N ALA A 187 1.54 23.64 -2.75
CA ALA A 187 1.10 24.54 -1.67
C ALA A 187 1.92 25.85 -1.67
N ARG A 188 3.24 25.78 -1.84
CA ARG A 188 4.11 26.97 -1.93
C ARG A 188 3.76 27.91 -3.08
N GLU A 189 3.12 27.41 -4.15
CA GLU A 189 2.59 28.24 -5.24
C GLU A 189 1.27 28.95 -4.87
N GLY A 190 0.77 28.78 -3.64
CA GLY A 190 -0.45 29.43 -3.14
C GLY A 190 -1.71 28.58 -3.30
N ILE A 191 -1.61 27.34 -3.80
CA ILE A 191 -2.75 26.42 -3.93
C ILE A 191 -3.07 25.86 -2.54
N ALA A 192 -4.35 25.88 -2.16
CA ALA A 192 -4.84 25.22 -0.95
C ALA A 192 -4.86 23.69 -1.15
N VAL A 193 -4.29 22.90 -0.25
CA VAL A 193 -4.25 21.45 -0.39
C VAL A 193 -5.02 20.78 0.74
N LEU A 194 -6.04 19.99 0.40
CA LEU A 194 -6.67 19.04 1.31
C LEU A 194 -6.10 17.65 1.07
N LEU A 195 -5.27 17.19 2.00
CA LEU A 195 -4.64 15.87 1.98
C LEU A 195 -5.49 14.87 2.77
N LEU A 196 -6.08 13.90 2.10
CA LEU A 196 -6.75 12.78 2.74
C LEU A 196 -5.75 11.64 2.81
N SER A 197 -5.37 11.20 4.01
CA SER A 197 -4.35 10.17 4.13
C SER A 197 -4.49 9.33 5.39
N HIS A 198 -4.03 8.10 5.31
CA HIS A 198 -3.73 7.23 6.45
C HIS A 198 -2.22 7.07 6.68
N ASP A 199 -1.38 7.68 5.82
CA ASP A 199 0.08 7.68 5.95
C ASP A 199 0.51 8.80 6.92
N LEU A 200 0.70 8.40 8.18
CA LEU A 200 0.95 9.33 9.28
C LEU A 200 2.30 10.03 9.17
N GLU A 201 3.30 9.38 8.57
CA GLU A 201 4.62 9.93 8.37
C GLU A 201 4.59 11.08 7.36
N VAL A 202 3.91 10.86 6.22
CA VAL A 202 3.70 11.88 5.20
C VAL A 202 2.91 13.07 5.77
N VAL A 203 1.84 12.81 6.54
CA VAL A 203 1.04 13.85 7.17
C VAL A 203 1.85 14.66 8.18
N ARG A 204 2.64 14.00 9.05
CA ARG A 204 3.50 14.66 10.04
C ARG A 204 4.50 15.61 9.38
N THR A 205 5.02 15.21 8.20
CA THR A 205 6.05 16.00 7.50
C THR A 205 5.46 17.17 6.71
N LEU A 206 4.24 17.03 6.18
CA LEU A 206 3.70 17.97 5.20
C LEU A 206 2.62 18.90 5.73
N ALA A 207 1.79 18.44 6.68
CA ALA A 207 0.59 19.16 7.04
C ALA A 207 0.88 20.37 7.94
N ASP A 208 0.23 21.48 7.65
CA ASP A 208 0.18 22.65 8.54
C ASP A 208 -0.87 22.45 9.63
N HIS A 209 -1.98 21.77 9.28
CA HIS A 209 -3.06 21.45 10.21
C HIS A 209 -3.63 20.06 9.93
N VAL A 210 -4.01 19.35 10.98
CA VAL A 210 -4.50 17.97 10.89
C VAL A 210 -5.83 17.85 11.62
N HIS A 211 -6.79 17.19 10.96
CA HIS A 211 -8.06 16.76 11.54
C HIS A 211 -8.11 15.25 11.62
N VAL A 212 -8.43 14.70 12.79
CA VAL A 212 -8.57 13.26 13.02
C VAL A 212 -10.04 12.86 12.90
N LEU A 213 -10.35 12.05 11.91
CA LEU A 213 -11.71 11.61 11.61
C LEU A 213 -11.97 10.18 12.13
N ARG A 214 -13.07 10.01 12.84
CA ARG A 214 -13.57 8.71 13.30
C ARG A 214 -15.08 8.61 13.05
N THR A 215 -15.53 7.58 12.35
CA THR A 215 -16.96 7.33 12.09
C THR A 215 -17.74 8.57 11.65
N GLY A 216 -17.20 9.29 10.65
CA GLY A 216 -17.83 10.47 10.06
C GLY A 216 -17.72 11.75 10.89
N ARG A 217 -16.97 11.80 11.99
CA ARG A 217 -16.83 12.98 12.86
C ARG A 217 -15.37 13.32 13.12
N ILE A 218 -15.03 14.59 13.16
CA ILE A 218 -13.73 15.05 13.64
C ILE A 218 -13.73 14.91 15.17
N VAL A 219 -12.78 14.11 15.68
CA VAL A 219 -12.63 13.83 17.11
C VAL A 219 -11.53 14.66 17.74
N GLU A 220 -10.56 15.12 16.94
CA GLU A 220 -9.47 15.98 17.40
C GLU A 220 -8.88 16.76 16.23
N SER A 221 -8.34 17.95 16.49
CA SER A 221 -7.69 18.80 15.49
C SER A 221 -6.54 19.57 16.10
N GLY A 222 -5.50 19.82 15.34
CA GLY A 222 -4.34 20.60 15.77
C GLY A 222 -3.21 20.60 14.75
N THR A 223 -2.08 21.19 15.11
CA THR A 223 -0.86 21.05 14.33
C THR A 223 -0.29 19.63 14.48
N PRO A 224 0.55 19.15 13.55
CA PRO A 224 1.22 17.88 13.73
C PRO A 224 1.93 17.76 15.08
N ASP A 225 2.70 18.77 15.49
CA ASP A 225 3.43 18.74 16.75
C ASP A 225 2.51 18.56 17.96
N GLN A 226 1.36 19.24 17.98
CA GLN A 226 0.38 19.10 19.06
C GLN A 226 -0.20 17.69 19.12
N LEU A 227 -0.63 17.14 17.99
CA LEU A 227 -1.28 15.84 17.94
C LEU A 227 -0.31 14.69 18.22
N TRP A 228 0.95 14.76 17.75
CA TRP A 228 1.93 13.70 17.98
C TRP A 228 2.52 13.74 19.38
N SER A 229 2.69 14.93 19.97
CA SER A 229 3.27 15.06 21.30
C SER A 229 2.24 14.88 22.43
N HIS A 230 1.01 15.38 22.25
CA HIS A 230 -0.01 15.42 23.29
C HIS A 230 -1.42 15.07 22.77
N PRO A 231 -1.63 13.87 22.19
CA PRO A 231 -2.96 13.48 21.69
C PRO A 231 -3.95 13.35 22.85
N GLN A 232 -5.05 14.10 22.80
CA GLN A 232 -6.05 14.15 23.87
C GLN A 232 -7.06 13.02 23.75
N HIS A 233 -7.52 12.75 22.51
CA HIS A 233 -8.54 11.75 22.28
C HIS A 233 -7.95 10.33 22.24
N SER A 234 -8.60 9.35 22.87
CA SER A 234 -8.14 7.96 22.94
C SER A 234 -7.91 7.33 21.55
N TRP A 235 -8.77 7.67 20.59
CA TRP A 235 -8.64 7.22 19.21
C TRP A 235 -7.41 7.82 18.53
N THR A 236 -7.13 9.11 18.73
CA THR A 236 -5.92 9.76 18.20
C THR A 236 -4.67 9.07 18.73
N ARG A 237 -4.62 8.80 20.04
CA ARG A 237 -3.53 8.02 20.66
C ARG A 237 -3.37 6.66 20.00
N ALA A 238 -4.46 5.90 19.84
CA ALA A 238 -4.42 4.60 19.21
C ALA A 238 -3.97 4.65 17.75
N LEU A 239 -4.35 5.71 17.01
CA LEU A 239 -3.97 5.91 15.62
C LEU A 239 -2.49 6.27 15.48
N LEU A 240 -2.00 7.21 16.30
CA LEU A 240 -0.65 7.78 16.24
C LEU A 240 0.43 6.97 16.97
N THR A 241 0.05 6.04 17.87
CA THR A 241 1.03 5.18 18.55
C THR A 241 1.77 4.36 17.49
N PRO A 242 3.12 4.41 17.43
CA PRO A 242 3.90 3.53 16.59
C PRO A 242 3.53 2.07 16.85
N ALA A 243 3.63 1.21 15.85
CA ALA A 243 3.62 -0.23 16.10
C ALA A 243 4.72 -0.49 17.14
N ALA A 244 4.32 -0.88 18.35
CA ALA A 244 5.31 -1.21 19.37
C ALA A 244 6.28 -2.18 18.72
N SER A 245 7.58 -1.88 18.81
CA SER A 245 8.62 -2.83 18.51
C SER A 245 8.27 -4.07 19.31
N THR A 246 7.67 -5.05 18.67
CA THR A 246 7.64 -6.39 19.24
C THR A 246 9.11 -6.72 19.27
N GLU A 247 9.72 -6.67 20.44
CA GLU A 247 11.07 -7.15 20.62
C GLU A 247 11.11 -8.51 19.92
N PRO A 248 12.08 -8.75 19.03
CA PRO A 248 12.20 -10.07 18.45
C PRO A 248 12.22 -11.03 19.63
N PRO A 249 11.48 -12.16 19.58
CA PRO A 249 11.48 -13.11 20.68
C PRO A 249 12.94 -13.36 21.02
N GLU A 250 13.32 -13.02 22.25
CA GLU A 250 14.66 -13.38 22.77
C GLU A 250 14.81 -14.87 22.48
N SER A 251 15.58 -15.16 21.43
CA SER A 251 16.04 -16.52 21.21
C SER A 251 16.83 -16.84 22.46
N ALA A 252 16.31 -17.80 23.21
CA ALA A 252 16.90 -18.31 24.41
C ALA A 252 18.42 -18.33 24.25
N LEU A 253 19.08 -17.42 24.96
CA LEU A 253 20.50 -17.49 25.21
C LEU A 253 20.71 -18.82 25.94
N VAL A 254 21.02 -19.85 25.16
CA VAL A 254 21.62 -21.05 25.71
C VAL A 254 22.94 -20.58 26.28
N GLN A 255 22.98 -20.44 27.60
CA GLN A 255 24.22 -20.33 28.35
C GLN A 255 24.98 -21.65 28.12
N SER A 256 25.88 -21.61 27.16
CA SER A 256 26.93 -22.63 27.06
C SER A 256 27.98 -22.28 28.10
N THR A 257 27.93 -23.02 29.21
CA THR A 257 29.04 -23.18 30.14
C THR A 257 30.25 -23.74 29.38
N ASP A 258 31.38 -23.15 29.69
CA ASP A 258 32.72 -23.45 29.20
C ASP A 258 33.08 -24.93 29.13
N ALA A 259 33.54 -25.38 27.96
CA ALA A 259 34.54 -26.45 27.84
C ALA A 259 35.36 -26.20 26.56
N GLU A 260 36.59 -25.75 26.75
CA GLU A 260 37.61 -25.69 25.71
C GLU A 260 37.90 -27.07 25.13
N THR A 261 37.91 -27.23 23.83
CA THR A 261 38.75 -28.16 23.07
C THR A 261 38.83 -27.73 21.59
N PRO A 262 39.94 -28.02 20.85
CA PRO A 262 40.53 -27.11 19.89
C PRO A 262 40.02 -27.24 18.46
N ALA A 263 40.35 -26.19 17.70
CA ALA A 263 40.04 -25.97 16.30
C ALA A 263 40.27 -27.17 15.36
N ASP A 264 39.20 -27.44 14.57
CA ASP A 264 39.32 -28.11 13.27
C ASP A 264 38.65 -27.21 12.21
N ASP A 265 39.51 -26.74 11.30
CA ASP A 265 39.20 -25.77 10.25
C ASP A 265 38.49 -26.50 9.10
N THR A 266 37.19 -26.69 9.22
CA THR A 266 36.37 -27.13 8.09
C THR A 266 35.26 -26.11 7.88
N PRO A 267 35.09 -25.53 6.67
CA PRO A 267 34.07 -24.50 6.45
C PRO A 267 32.67 -25.11 6.66
N SER A 268 32.03 -24.68 7.74
CA SER A 268 30.67 -25.08 8.12
C SER A 268 29.67 -24.72 7.03
N ARG A 269 29.09 -25.73 6.42
CA ARG A 269 27.95 -25.71 5.52
C ARG A 269 26.68 -26.04 6.30
N PRO A 270 25.98 -25.08 6.94
CA PRO A 270 24.77 -25.43 7.67
C PRO A 270 23.51 -24.64 7.30
N ALA A 271 23.39 -23.89 6.22
CA ALA A 271 22.15 -23.14 5.94
C ALA A 271 21.22 -23.84 4.92
N ALA A 272 21.70 -24.79 4.13
CA ALA A 272 20.90 -25.44 3.08
C ALA A 272 20.01 -26.57 3.57
N ALA A 273 20.24 -27.11 4.78
CA ALA A 273 19.51 -28.27 5.30
C ALA A 273 18.16 -27.92 5.98
N GLU A 274 17.91 -26.63 6.28
CA GLU A 274 16.72 -26.20 7.02
C GLU A 274 15.74 -25.37 6.17
N ALA A 275 16.03 -25.09 4.90
CA ALA A 275 15.16 -24.27 4.08
C ALA A 275 13.95 -25.07 3.58
N VAL A 276 12.73 -24.62 3.90
CA VAL A 276 11.47 -25.20 3.41
C VAL A 276 11.31 -24.93 1.91
N LEU A 277 11.62 -23.69 1.48
CA LEU A 277 11.56 -23.32 0.06
C LEU A 277 12.91 -22.74 -0.36
N GLN A 278 13.45 -23.25 -1.46
CA GLN A 278 14.74 -22.83 -2.03
C GLN A 278 14.58 -22.44 -3.49
N VAL A 279 15.17 -21.33 -3.85
CA VAL A 279 15.27 -20.86 -5.25
C VAL A 279 16.70 -21.00 -5.72
N ARG A 280 16.92 -21.56 -6.92
CA ARG A 280 18.23 -21.72 -7.55
C ARG A 280 18.24 -21.17 -8.96
N ASN A 281 19.11 -20.22 -9.24
CA ASN A 281 19.35 -19.63 -10.56
C ASN A 281 18.07 -19.19 -11.28
N LEU A 282 17.13 -18.58 -10.54
CA LEU A 282 15.85 -18.17 -11.10
C LEU A 282 16.03 -16.93 -11.98
N THR A 283 15.63 -17.06 -13.26
CA THR A 283 15.54 -15.95 -14.20
C THR A 283 14.13 -15.91 -14.78
N ALA A 284 13.33 -14.91 -14.44
CA ALA A 284 11.95 -14.79 -14.90
C ALA A 284 11.81 -13.78 -16.03
N HIS A 285 10.90 -14.07 -16.96
CA HIS A 285 10.68 -13.30 -18.20
C HIS A 285 9.23 -12.81 -18.30
N HIS A 286 9.05 -11.61 -18.84
CA HIS A 286 7.74 -11.09 -19.21
C HIS A 286 7.79 -10.50 -20.62
N GLY A 287 6.96 -11.02 -21.53
CA GLY A 287 6.95 -10.56 -22.93
C GLY A 287 8.32 -10.63 -23.62
N GLY A 288 9.16 -11.61 -23.26
CA GLY A 288 10.51 -11.78 -23.83
C GLY A 288 11.62 -10.98 -23.13
N SER A 289 11.28 -10.06 -22.22
CA SER A 289 12.25 -9.31 -21.43
C SER A 289 12.49 -9.99 -20.07
N THR A 290 13.73 -10.03 -19.61
CA THR A 290 14.07 -10.50 -18.26
C THR A 290 13.62 -9.46 -17.25
N VAL A 291 12.83 -9.89 -16.26
CA VAL A 291 12.27 -9.01 -15.20
C VAL A 291 12.75 -9.37 -13.81
N LEU A 292 13.42 -10.53 -13.67
CA LEU A 292 13.95 -10.98 -12.37
C LEU A 292 15.15 -11.91 -12.59
N ARG A 293 16.20 -11.72 -11.77
CA ARG A 293 17.36 -12.62 -11.66
C ARG A 293 17.70 -12.82 -10.19
N THR A 294 17.50 -14.02 -9.70
CA THR A 294 17.79 -14.40 -8.30
C THR A 294 18.67 -15.65 -8.31
N PRO A 295 19.98 -15.52 -8.02
CA PRO A 295 20.89 -16.67 -8.09
C PRO A 295 20.57 -17.71 -7.03
N GLU A 296 20.32 -17.27 -5.79
CA GLU A 296 19.92 -18.13 -4.69
C GLU A 296 19.07 -17.35 -3.68
N LEU A 297 17.97 -17.98 -3.24
CA LEU A 297 17.16 -17.47 -2.12
C LEU A 297 16.71 -18.65 -1.27
N LEU A 298 16.99 -18.58 0.03
CA LEU A 298 16.60 -19.58 1.03
C LEU A 298 15.51 -19.01 1.92
N LEU A 299 14.39 -19.72 2.00
CA LEU A 299 13.24 -19.36 2.80
C LEU A 299 13.02 -20.46 3.88
N PRO A 300 13.61 -20.27 5.08
CA PRO A 300 13.48 -21.22 6.19
C PRO A 300 12.09 -21.15 6.83
N PRO A 301 11.78 -22.04 7.80
CA PRO A 301 10.64 -21.86 8.69
C PRO A 301 10.72 -20.52 9.42
N GLY A 302 9.57 -19.97 9.81
CA GLY A 302 9.48 -18.65 10.39
C GLY A 302 9.08 -17.57 9.38
N CYS A 303 9.46 -16.32 9.60
CA CYS A 303 9.07 -15.21 8.76
C CYS A 303 10.26 -14.67 7.96
N SER A 304 10.12 -14.64 6.63
CA SER A 304 11.06 -14.00 5.70
C SER A 304 10.38 -12.86 4.96
N ALA A 305 11.03 -11.70 4.81
CA ALA A 305 10.51 -10.59 4.02
C ALA A 305 11.28 -10.40 2.73
N VAL A 306 10.57 -10.12 1.64
CA VAL A 306 11.15 -9.66 0.37
C VAL A 306 10.73 -8.21 0.18
N VAL A 307 11.70 -7.31 0.23
CA VAL A 307 11.47 -5.86 0.12
C VAL A 307 12.10 -5.28 -1.15
N GLY A 308 11.66 -4.11 -1.58
CA GLY A 308 12.20 -3.45 -2.76
C GLY A 308 11.25 -2.39 -3.30
N ARG A 309 11.73 -1.58 -4.24
CA ARG A 309 10.92 -0.55 -4.91
C ARG A 309 9.76 -1.16 -5.70
N SER A 310 8.77 -0.34 -6.02
CA SER A 310 7.71 -0.74 -6.95
C SER A 310 8.31 -1.10 -8.31
N GLY A 311 7.90 -2.25 -8.87
CA GLY A 311 8.46 -2.77 -10.14
C GLY A 311 9.78 -3.52 -10.02
N SER A 312 10.36 -3.71 -8.83
CA SER A 312 11.63 -4.43 -8.66
C SER A 312 11.56 -5.96 -8.86
N GLY A 313 10.40 -6.52 -9.18
CA GLY A 313 10.22 -7.95 -9.45
C GLY A 313 9.69 -8.78 -8.28
N LYS A 314 9.36 -8.19 -7.12
CA LYS A 314 8.85 -8.90 -5.93
C LYS A 314 7.63 -9.78 -6.21
N THR A 315 6.58 -9.20 -6.79
CA THR A 315 5.36 -9.93 -7.17
C THR A 315 5.65 -11.00 -8.22
N THR A 316 6.61 -10.78 -9.13
CA THR A 316 7.03 -11.81 -10.11
C THR A 316 7.70 -12.97 -9.39
N LEU A 317 8.61 -12.71 -8.45
CA LEU A 317 9.21 -13.74 -7.60
C LEU A 317 8.13 -14.54 -6.87
N ALA A 318 7.24 -13.85 -6.15
CA ALA A 318 6.16 -14.46 -5.39
C ALA A 318 5.26 -15.35 -6.28
N ARG A 319 4.93 -14.90 -7.48
CA ARG A 319 4.15 -15.68 -8.46
C ARG A 319 4.92 -16.87 -9.03
N CYS A 320 6.24 -16.79 -9.22
CA CYS A 320 7.07 -17.93 -9.58
C CYS A 320 7.03 -19.00 -8.47
N LEU A 321 7.24 -18.61 -7.22
CA LEU A 321 7.18 -19.50 -6.05
C LEU A 321 5.83 -20.21 -5.96
N ALA A 322 4.75 -19.47 -6.16
CA ALA A 322 3.39 -19.98 -6.13
C ALA A 322 3.00 -20.82 -7.37
N GLY A 323 3.82 -20.84 -8.45
CA GLY A 323 3.49 -21.51 -9.73
C GLY A 323 2.47 -20.74 -10.59
N LEU A 324 2.24 -19.46 -10.28
CA LEU A 324 1.34 -18.56 -11.02
C LEU A 324 2.04 -17.90 -12.22
N HIS A 325 3.37 -17.81 -12.20
CA HIS A 325 4.20 -17.37 -13.33
C HIS A 325 5.08 -18.50 -13.81
N ARG A 326 4.99 -18.86 -15.10
CA ARG A 326 5.63 -20.06 -15.67
C ARG A 326 6.85 -19.76 -16.54
N SER A 327 6.98 -18.50 -16.99
CA SER A 327 8.05 -18.08 -17.91
C SER A 327 9.30 -17.73 -17.11
N TYR A 328 10.00 -18.76 -16.62
CA TYR A 328 11.27 -18.62 -15.93
C TYR A 328 12.19 -19.81 -16.18
N ASP A 329 13.48 -19.60 -16.01
CA ASP A 329 14.53 -20.62 -15.95
C ASP A 329 14.99 -20.77 -14.49
N GLY A 330 15.70 -21.88 -14.20
CA GLY A 330 16.11 -22.23 -12.85
C GLY A 330 15.11 -23.15 -12.16
N GLU A 331 15.31 -23.34 -10.85
CA GLU A 331 14.58 -24.32 -10.04
C GLU A 331 14.03 -23.68 -8.76
N ILE A 332 12.85 -24.17 -8.36
CA ILE A 332 12.23 -23.88 -7.06
C ILE A 332 12.00 -25.24 -6.38
N LEU A 333 12.62 -25.42 -5.21
CA LEU A 333 12.54 -26.67 -4.47
C LEU A 333 11.73 -26.46 -3.18
N LEU A 334 10.83 -27.40 -2.89
CA LEU A 334 10.12 -27.52 -1.62
C LEU A 334 10.65 -28.74 -0.89
N ASP A 335 11.19 -28.57 0.30
CA ASP A 335 11.86 -29.62 1.08
C ASP A 335 12.88 -30.43 0.24
N GLY A 336 13.64 -29.72 -0.64
CA GLY A 336 14.63 -30.31 -1.53
C GLY A 336 14.08 -30.95 -2.82
N VAL A 337 12.76 -30.99 -3.00
CA VAL A 337 12.10 -31.57 -4.18
C VAL A 337 11.66 -30.45 -5.13
N ALA A 338 12.06 -30.56 -6.43
CA ALA A 338 11.71 -29.56 -7.43
C ALA A 338 10.20 -29.46 -7.64
N LEU A 339 9.67 -28.24 -7.57
CA LEU A 339 8.28 -27.94 -7.87
C LEU A 339 8.07 -27.73 -9.37
N PRO A 340 7.00 -28.30 -9.95
CA PRO A 340 6.60 -27.96 -11.32
C PRO A 340 6.33 -26.47 -11.46
N ARG A 341 6.73 -25.89 -12.61
CA ARG A 341 6.56 -24.44 -12.90
C ARG A 341 5.09 -24.02 -12.98
N SER A 342 4.22 -24.93 -13.40
CA SER A 342 2.78 -24.65 -13.55
C SER A 342 1.97 -25.30 -12.42
N LEU A 343 0.97 -24.56 -11.91
CA LEU A 343 -0.01 -25.11 -10.95
C LEU A 343 -0.73 -26.36 -11.47
N ARG A 344 -0.90 -26.49 -12.81
CA ARG A 344 -1.60 -27.63 -13.40
C ARG A 344 -0.82 -28.94 -13.27
N ASP A 345 0.49 -28.84 -13.15
CA ASP A 345 1.41 -29.97 -13.08
C ASP A 345 1.79 -30.32 -11.63
N ARG A 346 1.38 -29.48 -10.66
CA ARG A 346 1.60 -29.72 -9.22
C ARG A 346 0.59 -30.73 -8.69
N THR A 347 1.05 -31.62 -7.83
CA THR A 347 0.18 -32.54 -7.10
C THR A 347 -0.72 -31.78 -6.12
N ARG A 348 -1.78 -32.43 -5.63
CA ARG A 348 -2.68 -31.84 -4.63
C ARG A 348 -1.93 -31.44 -3.36
N GLU A 349 -0.97 -32.25 -2.95
CA GLU A 349 -0.12 -32.01 -1.77
C GLU A 349 0.78 -30.79 -1.98
N GLN A 350 1.42 -30.67 -3.16
CA GLN A 350 2.24 -29.50 -3.51
C GLN A 350 1.40 -28.23 -3.61
N LEU A 351 0.15 -28.32 -4.11
CA LEU A 351 -0.79 -27.20 -4.14
C LEU A 351 -1.22 -26.77 -2.73
N ALA A 352 -1.44 -27.75 -1.83
CA ALA A 352 -1.76 -27.46 -0.43
C ALA A 352 -0.56 -26.84 0.29
N ALA A 353 0.64 -27.37 0.06
CA ALA A 353 1.86 -26.95 0.73
C ALA A 353 2.29 -25.51 0.42
N VAL A 354 2.04 -24.97 -0.78
CA VAL A 354 2.39 -23.59 -1.14
C VAL A 354 1.14 -22.79 -1.43
N GLN A 355 0.81 -21.86 -0.55
CA GLN A 355 -0.36 -21.00 -0.68
C GLN A 355 0.03 -19.54 -0.90
N TYR A 356 -0.84 -18.80 -1.60
CA TYR A 356 -0.62 -17.42 -1.97
C TYR A 356 -1.82 -16.56 -1.58
N VAL A 357 -1.54 -15.47 -0.88
CA VAL A 357 -2.52 -14.44 -0.53
C VAL A 357 -2.24 -13.22 -1.39
N PHE A 358 -3.23 -12.83 -2.21
CA PHE A 358 -3.12 -11.75 -3.16
C PHE A 358 -3.17 -10.37 -2.47
N GLN A 359 -2.51 -9.40 -3.08
CA GLN A 359 -2.57 -7.99 -2.70
C GLN A 359 -4.02 -7.49 -2.71
N ASP A 360 -4.75 -7.73 -3.80
CA ASP A 360 -6.20 -7.50 -3.87
C ASP A 360 -6.94 -8.76 -3.42
N ALA A 361 -7.43 -8.72 -2.19
CA ALA A 361 -8.21 -9.83 -1.64
C ALA A 361 -9.51 -10.10 -2.40
N ARG A 362 -10.11 -9.10 -3.07
CA ARG A 362 -11.32 -9.28 -3.88
C ARG A 362 -11.10 -10.23 -5.03
N ALA A 363 -9.95 -10.17 -5.69
CA ALA A 363 -9.59 -11.09 -6.77
C ALA A 363 -9.56 -12.57 -6.35
N ALA A 364 -9.53 -12.85 -5.05
CA ALA A 364 -9.52 -14.20 -4.51
C ALA A 364 -10.92 -14.82 -4.34
N PHE A 365 -11.99 -14.03 -4.43
CA PHE A 365 -13.35 -14.46 -4.11
C PHE A 365 -14.33 -14.25 -5.27
N ASP A 366 -15.33 -15.13 -5.33
CA ASP A 366 -16.52 -14.99 -6.17
C ASP A 366 -17.52 -14.06 -5.46
N GLU A 367 -17.89 -12.95 -6.09
CA GLU A 367 -18.75 -11.90 -5.50
C GLU A 367 -20.17 -12.38 -5.15
N HIS A 368 -20.62 -13.48 -5.75
CA HIS A 368 -21.97 -14.00 -5.61
C HIS A 368 -22.12 -15.07 -4.52
N ARG A 369 -21.03 -15.52 -3.90
CA ARG A 369 -21.03 -16.61 -2.90
C ARG A 369 -20.64 -16.11 -1.51
N PRO A 370 -21.25 -16.68 -0.44
CA PRO A 370 -20.80 -16.39 0.93
C PRO A 370 -19.32 -16.70 1.12
N VAL A 371 -18.65 -15.88 1.94
CA VAL A 371 -17.21 -16.03 2.23
C VAL A 371 -16.90 -17.38 2.87
N LEU A 372 -17.74 -17.82 3.83
CA LEU A 372 -17.57 -19.09 4.53
C LEU A 372 -17.48 -20.29 3.56
N ASP A 373 -18.40 -20.38 2.60
CA ASP A 373 -18.39 -21.49 1.63
C ASP A 373 -17.13 -21.53 0.78
N GLN A 374 -16.61 -20.36 0.45
CA GLN A 374 -15.40 -20.22 -0.39
C GLN A 374 -14.14 -20.57 0.39
N VAL A 375 -14.07 -20.20 1.66
CA VAL A 375 -12.97 -20.56 2.57
C VAL A 375 -12.97 -22.07 2.79
N ALA A 376 -14.10 -22.66 3.17
CA ALA A 376 -14.25 -24.10 3.39
C ALA A 376 -13.88 -24.95 2.17
N ARG A 377 -14.15 -24.45 0.96
CA ARG A 377 -13.85 -25.15 -0.30
C ARG A 377 -12.36 -25.52 -0.45
N THR A 378 -11.45 -24.76 0.17
CA THR A 378 -10.01 -25.06 0.15
C THR A 378 -9.70 -26.39 0.82
N ALA A 379 -10.23 -26.64 2.02
CA ALA A 379 -10.05 -27.91 2.73
C ALA A 379 -10.66 -29.09 1.96
N VAL A 380 -11.86 -28.91 1.38
CA VAL A 380 -12.51 -29.92 0.55
C VAL A 380 -11.65 -30.28 -0.67
N ARG A 381 -11.12 -29.28 -1.38
CA ARG A 381 -10.39 -29.51 -2.62
C ARG A 381 -8.97 -30.01 -2.44
N LEU A 382 -8.25 -29.42 -1.48
CA LEU A 382 -6.81 -29.68 -1.33
C LEU A 382 -6.52 -30.79 -0.29
N ARG A 383 -7.40 -30.99 0.68
CA ARG A 383 -7.22 -31.97 1.75
C ARG A 383 -8.23 -33.12 1.74
N ALA A 384 -9.20 -33.09 0.82
CA ALA A 384 -10.29 -34.07 0.71
C ALA A 384 -11.15 -34.20 1.99
N VAL A 385 -11.26 -33.10 2.77
CA VAL A 385 -12.08 -33.08 3.99
C VAL A 385 -13.58 -33.03 3.62
N PRO A 386 -14.45 -33.78 4.33
CA PRO A 386 -15.90 -33.69 4.14
C PRO A 386 -16.41 -32.24 4.29
N ARG A 387 -17.41 -31.84 3.48
CA ARG A 387 -17.89 -30.46 3.44
C ARG A 387 -18.35 -29.94 4.81
N THR A 388 -19.03 -30.74 5.59
CA THR A 388 -19.52 -30.38 6.93
C THR A 388 -18.37 -30.06 7.89
N GLU A 389 -17.35 -30.89 7.89
CA GLU A 389 -16.14 -30.70 8.69
C GLU A 389 -15.36 -29.46 8.21
N ALA A 390 -15.22 -29.28 6.89
CA ALA A 390 -14.56 -28.12 6.26
C ALA A 390 -15.25 -26.81 6.63
N LEU A 391 -16.59 -26.76 6.70
CA LEU A 391 -17.33 -25.58 7.15
C LEU A 391 -17.06 -25.26 8.61
N THR A 392 -17.05 -26.25 9.50
CA THR A 392 -16.73 -26.06 10.92
C THR A 392 -15.28 -25.57 11.12
N GLU A 393 -14.33 -26.14 10.37
CA GLU A 393 -12.93 -25.70 10.41
C GLU A 393 -12.80 -24.26 9.88
N ALA A 394 -13.52 -23.92 8.81
CA ALA A 394 -13.54 -22.58 8.24
C ALA A 394 -14.14 -21.54 9.21
N GLU A 395 -15.28 -21.84 9.85
CA GLU A 395 -15.87 -20.96 10.88
C GLU A 395 -14.89 -20.69 12.02
N ARG A 396 -14.21 -21.73 12.51
CA ARG A 396 -13.21 -21.59 13.57
C ARG A 396 -12.03 -20.73 13.14
N THR A 397 -11.47 -21.00 11.95
CA THR A 397 -10.34 -20.23 11.43
C THR A 397 -10.70 -18.77 11.19
N LEU A 398 -11.86 -18.49 10.61
CA LEU A 398 -12.35 -17.13 10.41
C LEU A 398 -12.57 -16.38 11.72
N SER A 399 -13.14 -17.06 12.72
CA SER A 399 -13.32 -16.51 14.08
C SER A 399 -11.97 -16.19 14.75
N THR A 400 -10.97 -17.07 14.65
CA THR A 400 -9.61 -16.84 15.18
C THR A 400 -8.97 -15.61 14.51
N LEU A 401 -9.27 -15.36 13.24
CA LEU A 401 -8.81 -14.17 12.50
C LEU A 401 -9.68 -12.93 12.75
N GLY A 402 -10.59 -12.96 13.73
CA GLY A 402 -11.42 -11.82 14.14
C GLY A 402 -12.59 -11.51 13.21
N LEU A 403 -13.12 -12.52 12.51
CA LEU A 403 -14.33 -12.41 11.69
C LEU A 403 -15.50 -13.12 12.39
N PRO A 404 -16.45 -12.36 12.99
CA PRO A 404 -17.61 -12.93 13.67
C PRO A 404 -18.59 -13.64 12.72
N GLY A 405 -19.44 -14.52 13.27
CA GLY A 405 -20.27 -15.44 12.50
C GLY A 405 -21.31 -14.78 11.55
N ASP A 406 -21.75 -13.57 11.82
CA ASP A 406 -22.64 -12.81 10.94
C ASP A 406 -21.92 -12.27 9.70
N LEU A 407 -20.64 -11.89 9.82
CA LEU A 407 -19.82 -11.39 8.70
C LEU A 407 -19.44 -12.51 7.72
N ILE A 408 -19.08 -13.68 8.21
CA ILE A 408 -18.61 -14.78 7.36
C ILE A 408 -19.68 -15.33 6.42
N ARG A 409 -20.96 -15.11 6.72
CA ARG A 409 -22.10 -15.50 5.89
C ARG A 409 -22.42 -14.50 4.81
N ARG A 410 -21.81 -13.31 4.85
CA ARG A 410 -21.98 -12.26 3.83
C ARG A 410 -21.19 -12.57 2.57
N ARG A 411 -21.54 -11.84 1.51
CA ARG A 411 -20.79 -11.86 0.25
C ARG A 411 -19.55 -10.98 0.35
N PRO A 412 -18.52 -11.21 -0.49
CA PRO A 412 -17.29 -10.41 -0.48
C PRO A 412 -17.51 -8.91 -0.65
N THR A 413 -18.53 -8.50 -1.40
CA THR A 413 -18.88 -7.09 -1.64
C THR A 413 -19.41 -6.36 -0.39
N GLU A 414 -19.86 -7.11 0.61
CA GLU A 414 -20.42 -6.58 1.85
C GLU A 414 -19.40 -6.48 2.99
N LEU A 415 -18.15 -6.93 2.73
CA LEU A 415 -17.04 -6.88 3.68
C LEU A 415 -16.14 -5.67 3.39
N SER A 416 -15.56 -5.09 4.45
CA SER A 416 -14.47 -4.12 4.33
C SER A 416 -13.20 -4.77 3.75
N GLY A 417 -12.29 -3.96 3.22
CA GLY A 417 -11.02 -4.45 2.68
C GLY A 417 -10.21 -5.27 3.69
N GLY A 418 -10.13 -4.83 4.95
CA GLY A 418 -9.42 -5.55 6.00
C GLY A 418 -10.09 -6.85 6.43
N GLU A 419 -11.43 -6.91 6.45
CA GLU A 419 -12.18 -8.13 6.69
C GLU A 419 -11.97 -9.14 5.56
N LEU A 420 -12.01 -8.69 4.33
CA LEU A 420 -11.80 -9.53 3.16
C LEU A 420 -10.35 -10.06 3.09
N GLN A 421 -9.38 -9.24 3.51
CA GLN A 421 -7.98 -9.66 3.60
C GLN A 421 -7.79 -10.78 4.63
N ARG A 422 -8.42 -10.67 5.82
CA ARG A 422 -8.42 -11.73 6.83
C ARG A 422 -9.13 -12.99 6.34
N ALA A 423 -10.21 -12.85 5.57
CA ALA A 423 -10.87 -14.00 4.94
C ALA A 423 -9.98 -14.68 3.88
N ALA A 424 -9.21 -13.91 3.09
CA ALA A 424 -8.26 -14.46 2.13
C ALA A 424 -7.12 -15.23 2.84
N LEU A 425 -6.65 -14.72 3.97
CA LEU A 425 -5.68 -15.41 4.82
C LEU A 425 -6.28 -16.72 5.39
N ALA A 426 -7.52 -16.68 5.92
CA ALA A 426 -8.23 -17.88 6.38
C ALA A 426 -8.32 -18.94 5.29
N ARG A 427 -8.68 -18.52 4.07
CA ARG A 427 -8.78 -19.40 2.91
C ARG A 427 -7.46 -20.13 2.61
N ALA A 428 -6.33 -19.42 2.67
CA ALA A 428 -5.02 -20.00 2.47
C ALA A 428 -4.64 -20.98 3.59
N LEU A 429 -4.94 -20.63 4.85
CA LEU A 429 -4.65 -21.45 6.04
C LEU A 429 -5.43 -22.77 6.07
N LEU A 430 -6.62 -22.81 5.47
CA LEU A 430 -7.41 -24.05 5.35
C LEU A 430 -6.71 -25.14 4.51
N ALA A 431 -5.69 -24.78 3.72
CA ALA A 431 -4.84 -25.75 3.05
C ALA A 431 -3.83 -26.42 3.99
N ARG A 432 -3.57 -25.86 5.18
CA ARG A 432 -2.46 -26.21 6.10
C ARG A 432 -1.10 -26.11 5.39
N PRO A 433 -0.73 -24.93 4.89
CA PRO A 433 0.44 -24.77 4.05
C PRO A 433 1.75 -24.95 4.85
N ARG A 434 2.80 -25.42 4.15
CA ARG A 434 4.19 -25.35 4.58
C ARG A 434 4.81 -23.98 4.26
N VAL A 435 4.35 -23.36 3.17
CA VAL A 435 4.78 -22.04 2.73
C VAL A 435 3.56 -21.16 2.47
N LEU A 436 3.50 -20.02 3.13
CA LEU A 436 2.46 -19.01 2.95
C LEU A 436 3.08 -17.74 2.39
N ILE A 437 2.76 -17.41 1.15
CA ILE A 437 3.25 -16.21 0.48
C ILE A 437 2.18 -15.12 0.59
N CYS A 438 2.51 -14.00 1.20
CA CYS A 438 1.64 -12.86 1.41
C CYS A 438 2.15 -11.68 0.57
N ASP A 439 1.48 -11.38 -0.55
CA ASP A 439 1.89 -10.33 -1.48
C ASP A 439 1.20 -9.01 -1.12
N GLU A 440 1.96 -8.11 -0.49
CA GLU A 440 1.57 -6.74 -0.10
C GLU A 440 0.23 -6.67 0.68
N ILE A 441 -0.07 -7.66 1.51
CA ILE A 441 -1.36 -7.78 2.20
C ILE A 441 -1.65 -6.68 3.24
N THR A 442 -0.63 -5.92 3.65
CA THR A 442 -0.73 -4.77 4.54
C THR A 442 -0.86 -3.44 3.80
N SER A 443 -0.65 -3.46 2.47
CA SER A 443 -0.67 -2.27 1.63
C SER A 443 -2.08 -1.69 1.53
N GLY A 444 -2.21 -0.36 1.59
CA GLY A 444 -3.50 0.32 1.53
C GLY A 444 -4.39 0.16 2.78
N GLN A 445 -3.89 -0.48 3.84
CA GLN A 445 -4.59 -0.57 5.11
C GLN A 445 -4.26 0.63 6.01
N ASP A 446 -5.25 1.10 6.77
CA ASP A 446 -4.99 2.10 7.81
C ASP A 446 -4.09 1.53 8.93
N ALA A 447 -3.44 2.42 9.69
CA ALA A 447 -2.45 2.05 10.71
C ALA A 447 -2.98 1.05 11.76
N VAL A 448 -4.26 1.15 12.14
CA VAL A 448 -4.87 0.26 13.15
C VAL A 448 -5.11 -1.14 12.56
N THR A 449 -5.69 -1.20 11.35
CA THR A 449 -5.95 -2.45 10.63
C THR A 449 -4.64 -3.15 10.27
N ARG A 450 -3.62 -2.41 9.80
CA ARG A 450 -2.28 -2.92 9.51
C ARG A 450 -1.65 -3.55 10.74
N ARG A 451 -1.66 -2.84 11.87
CA ARG A 451 -1.12 -3.35 13.14
C ARG A 451 -1.80 -4.63 13.58
N SER A 452 -3.13 -4.68 13.55
CA SER A 452 -3.91 -5.87 13.86
C SER A 452 -3.51 -7.05 12.97
N LEU A 453 -3.30 -6.83 11.67
CA LEU A 453 -2.87 -7.87 10.73
C LEU A 453 -1.42 -8.32 11.01
N CYS A 454 -0.50 -7.40 11.30
CA CYS A 454 0.87 -7.72 11.68
C CYS A 454 0.94 -8.57 12.96
N THR A 455 0.17 -8.22 14.01
CA THR A 455 0.06 -9.03 15.23
C THR A 455 -0.44 -10.43 14.90
N LEU A 456 -1.46 -10.54 14.06
CA LEU A 456 -2.03 -11.80 13.64
C LEU A 456 -1.03 -12.68 12.87
N LEU A 457 -0.21 -12.09 11.99
CA LEU A 457 0.86 -12.80 11.27
C LEU A 457 1.97 -13.26 12.21
N ALA A 458 2.36 -12.44 13.20
CA ALA A 458 3.33 -12.82 14.23
C ALA A 458 2.84 -14.00 15.08
N ASP A 459 1.58 -13.95 15.50
CA ASP A 459 0.94 -15.05 16.23
C ASP A 459 0.86 -16.33 15.39
N LEU A 460 0.59 -16.20 14.09
CA LEU A 460 0.55 -17.34 13.17
C LEU A 460 1.91 -18.05 13.09
N VAL A 461 3.00 -17.31 12.94
CA VAL A 461 4.36 -17.87 12.91
C VAL A 461 4.71 -18.53 14.24
N ARG A 462 4.35 -17.90 15.36
CA ARG A 462 4.60 -18.44 16.69
C ARG A 462 3.83 -19.75 16.96
N THR A 463 2.60 -19.87 16.46
CA THR A 463 1.76 -21.07 16.65
C THR A 463 2.02 -22.19 15.64
N HIS A 464 2.72 -21.89 14.54
CA HIS A 464 3.05 -22.85 13.48
C HIS A 464 4.55 -22.81 13.17
N PRO A 465 5.41 -23.43 14.01
CA PRO A 465 6.86 -23.32 13.89
C PRO A 465 7.43 -23.88 12.58
N ASP A 466 6.72 -24.81 11.93
CA ASP A 466 7.13 -25.39 10.63
C ASP A 466 6.67 -24.56 9.42
N LEU A 467 5.92 -23.49 9.62
CA LEU A 467 5.44 -22.61 8.55
C LEU A 467 6.55 -21.67 8.11
N SER A 468 6.81 -21.62 6.81
CA SER A 468 7.58 -20.54 6.17
C SER A 468 6.62 -19.45 5.68
N LEU A 469 6.55 -18.33 6.40
CA LEU A 469 5.81 -17.16 6.01
C LEU A 469 6.70 -16.24 5.17
N VAL A 470 6.29 -15.97 3.93
CA VAL A 470 7.02 -15.08 3.00
C VAL A 470 6.22 -13.81 2.81
N LEU A 471 6.70 -12.70 3.36
CA LEU A 471 6.07 -11.39 3.24
C LEU A 471 6.69 -10.61 2.09
N ILE A 472 5.91 -10.31 1.06
CA ILE A 472 6.29 -9.34 0.03
C ILE A 472 5.79 -7.99 0.50
N THR A 473 6.68 -7.03 0.69
CA THR A 473 6.29 -5.71 1.19
C THR A 473 7.26 -4.61 0.76
N HIS A 474 6.78 -3.39 0.71
CA HIS A 474 7.59 -2.18 0.65
C HIS A 474 7.51 -1.40 1.98
N ASP A 475 6.74 -1.92 2.95
CA ASP A 475 6.51 -1.30 4.26
C ASP A 475 7.53 -1.83 5.27
N ARG A 476 8.27 -0.89 5.88
CA ARG A 476 9.28 -1.19 6.88
C ARG A 476 8.69 -1.89 8.11
N ASP A 477 7.56 -1.40 8.62
CA ASP A 477 6.95 -1.96 9.84
C ASP A 477 6.54 -3.42 9.64
N THR A 478 6.04 -3.76 8.44
CA THR A 478 5.76 -5.15 8.09
C THR A 478 7.04 -5.97 7.95
N ALA A 479 8.12 -5.39 7.41
CA ALA A 479 9.40 -6.08 7.26
C ALA A 479 10.06 -6.40 8.61
N THR A 480 9.79 -5.63 9.68
CA THR A 480 10.32 -5.91 11.03
C THR A 480 9.79 -7.21 11.65
N LEU A 481 8.70 -7.77 11.13
CA LEU A 481 8.19 -9.08 11.56
C LEU A 481 9.10 -10.24 11.12
N ALA A 482 9.94 -10.00 10.12
CA ALA A 482 10.77 -11.04 9.53
C ALA A 482 12.04 -11.28 10.35
N THR A 483 12.48 -12.54 10.38
CA THR A 483 13.81 -12.92 10.88
C THR A 483 14.88 -12.78 9.81
N ARG A 484 14.50 -12.83 8.54
CA ARG A 484 15.39 -12.66 7.38
C ARG A 484 14.75 -11.71 6.37
N ILE A 485 15.59 -10.89 5.74
CA ILE A 485 15.15 -9.97 4.69
C ILE A 485 15.97 -10.22 3.42
N ALA A 486 15.30 -10.19 2.27
CA ALA A 486 15.88 -10.19 0.93
C ALA A 486 15.46 -8.89 0.23
N VAL A 487 16.40 -8.16 -0.35
CA VAL A 487 16.15 -6.86 -1.01
C VAL A 487 16.30 -7.00 -2.51
N LEU A 488 15.24 -6.63 -3.24
CA LEU A 488 15.21 -6.65 -4.70
C LEU A 488 15.24 -5.23 -5.27
N ASP A 489 16.07 -5.00 -6.28
CA ASP A 489 16.07 -3.79 -7.09
C ASP A 489 16.29 -4.12 -8.57
N ASP A 490 15.51 -3.51 -9.45
CA ASP A 490 15.55 -3.69 -10.91
C ASP A 490 15.71 -5.17 -11.35
N GLY A 491 14.93 -6.04 -10.72
CA GLY A 491 14.94 -7.47 -10.99
C GLY A 491 16.12 -8.25 -10.39
N HIS A 492 17.00 -7.63 -9.59
CA HIS A 492 18.15 -8.29 -8.99
C HIS A 492 18.04 -8.38 -7.47
N LEU A 493 18.49 -9.50 -6.90
CA LEU A 493 18.69 -9.62 -5.46
C LEU A 493 19.98 -8.90 -5.09
N ILE A 494 19.86 -7.74 -4.44
CA ILE A 494 20.99 -6.86 -4.13
C ILE A 494 21.58 -7.08 -2.73
N GLU A 495 20.75 -7.52 -1.78
CA GLU A 495 21.18 -7.80 -0.42
C GLU A 495 20.24 -8.82 0.24
N GLN A 496 20.78 -9.74 1.05
CA GLN A 496 19.98 -10.64 1.86
C GLN A 496 20.72 -11.03 3.15
N GLY A 497 19.98 -11.23 4.22
CA GLY A 497 20.57 -11.59 5.50
C GLY A 497 19.57 -11.61 6.66
N PRO A 498 20.07 -11.73 7.90
CA PRO A 498 19.27 -11.56 9.10
C PRO A 498 18.63 -10.17 9.15
N ALA A 499 17.35 -10.10 9.50
CA ALA A 499 16.61 -8.84 9.54
C ALA A 499 17.27 -7.81 10.49
N ALA A 500 17.73 -8.25 11.66
CA ALA A 500 18.41 -7.38 12.62
C ALA A 500 19.62 -6.66 12.00
N GLN A 501 20.40 -7.35 11.15
CA GLN A 501 21.54 -6.76 10.45
C GLN A 501 21.11 -5.74 9.41
N LEU A 502 20.15 -6.09 8.52
CA LEU A 502 19.73 -5.21 7.43
C LEU A 502 18.97 -3.98 7.92
N LEU A 503 18.27 -4.08 9.05
CA LEU A 503 17.57 -2.96 9.67
C LEU A 503 18.49 -1.96 10.37
N THR A 504 19.64 -2.43 10.92
CA THR A 504 20.57 -1.59 11.69
C THR A 504 21.79 -1.15 10.90
N ALA A 505 22.35 -2.02 10.06
CA ALA A 505 23.59 -1.81 9.33
C ALA A 505 23.53 -2.35 7.88
N PRO A 506 22.61 -1.81 7.05
CA PRO A 506 22.52 -2.20 5.64
C PRO A 506 23.79 -1.81 4.88
N GLN A 507 24.24 -2.68 3.97
CA GLN A 507 25.44 -2.45 3.18
C GLN A 507 25.13 -1.68 1.88
N HIS A 508 23.95 -1.91 1.30
CA HIS A 508 23.56 -1.28 0.05
C HIS A 508 22.79 0.02 0.31
N PRO A 509 23.08 1.14 -0.41
CA PRO A 509 22.39 2.42 -0.20
C PRO A 509 20.87 2.35 -0.34
N LEU A 510 20.37 1.53 -1.26
CA LEU A 510 18.92 1.34 -1.43
C LEU A 510 18.31 0.59 -0.25
N THR A 511 18.99 -0.41 0.30
CA THR A 511 18.52 -1.11 1.51
C THR A 511 18.37 -0.12 2.66
N ALA A 512 19.36 0.77 2.84
CA ALA A 512 19.27 1.85 3.82
C ALA A 512 18.05 2.76 3.56
N ALA A 513 17.84 3.19 2.32
CA ALA A 513 16.71 4.05 1.95
C ALA A 513 15.34 3.39 2.16
N LEU A 514 15.23 2.06 2.04
CA LEU A 514 13.98 1.32 2.21
C LEU A 514 13.70 0.94 3.67
N LEU A 515 14.73 0.62 4.44
CA LEU A 515 14.59 0.01 5.76
C LEU A 515 14.96 0.95 6.93
N GLN A 516 15.75 2.00 6.69
CA GLN A 516 16.02 2.99 7.74
C GLN A 516 14.86 3.98 7.88
N PRO A 517 14.59 4.51 9.09
CA PRO A 517 13.68 5.63 9.23
C PRO A 517 14.19 6.78 8.38
N ALA A 518 13.28 7.49 7.71
CA ALA A 518 13.65 8.72 7.01
C ALA A 518 14.45 9.60 7.99
N PRO A 519 15.62 10.13 7.59
CA PRO A 519 16.32 11.06 8.45
C PRO A 519 15.33 12.16 8.82
N GLU A 520 15.29 12.53 10.10
CA GLU A 520 14.55 13.72 10.51
C GLU A 520 15.13 14.88 9.71
N VAL A 521 14.53 15.14 8.56
CA VAL A 521 14.84 16.31 7.77
C VAL A 521 14.35 17.48 8.60
N GLY A 522 15.27 18.06 9.37
CA GLY A 522 15.09 19.38 9.93
C GLY A 522 14.87 20.33 8.75
N VAL A 523 13.66 20.38 8.26
CA VAL A 523 13.21 21.47 7.40
C VAL A 523 13.16 22.69 8.31
N THR A 524 14.30 23.34 8.45
CA THR A 524 14.37 24.71 8.96
C THR A 524 13.59 25.55 7.94
N VAL A 525 12.30 25.66 8.16
CA VAL A 525 11.50 26.67 7.49
C VAL A 525 12.03 28.00 8.01
N PRO A 526 12.66 28.85 7.20
CA PRO A 526 13.06 30.17 7.65
C PRO A 526 11.78 30.90 8.05
N MET A 527 11.65 31.20 9.35
CA MET A 527 10.61 32.09 9.85
C MET A 527 10.67 33.39 9.02
N ARG A 528 9.66 33.59 8.20
CA ARG A 528 9.43 34.92 7.62
C ARG A 528 8.96 35.84 8.77
N ARG A 529 9.81 36.86 9.06
CA ARG A 529 9.44 38.04 9.85
C ARG A 529 8.43 38.90 9.07
#